data_a940dd0c164e42e1d3f07a2308eb5bc1
#
_entry.id   a940dd0c164e42e1d3f07a2308eb5bc1
#
_cell.length_a   1.000
_cell.length_b   1.000
_cell.length_c   1.000
_cell.angle_alpha   90.00
_cell.angle_beta   90.00
_cell.angle_gamma   90.00
#
_symmetry.space_group_name_H-M   'P 1'
#
loop_
_entity.id
_entity.type
_entity.pdbx_description
1 polymer ?
#
loop_
_entity_poly.entity_id
_entity_poly.type
_entity_poly.pdbx_seq_one_letter_code
_entity_poly.pdbx_strand_id
1 'polypeptide(L)'
;MPAKLLEGKPIAENIKTALSAEIAALKVRHGKWPKLVAIQIGENASSAVYIKAQKKIAELVGIEYELIVIPEMTPQSEVENVIVGLNKDASSSAVIIQMPVPKGIDSKKLLSMISPGKDAEGMHPENLGKVLSGHYNIAPCTAMAIMELLESTGVNLYGKEAVVVGHSEIVGKPLALMLLNKFATTTVCHIATGERGALPEHVKRAEVLIVAVGKAGVVKGEWVRDGAIVIDVGINKVGEKIVGDVEFDIAEKKASYITPVPGGVGPLTTTILMRNTVEQFKAKL
;
A
#
# COMPACT_ATOMS: atom_id res chain seq x y z
N MET A 1 -17.29 24.31 6.48
CA MET A 1 -16.58 24.34 5.17
C MET A 1 -16.43 22.89 4.72
N PRO A 2 -16.53 22.57 3.43
CA PRO A 2 -16.28 21.21 2.97
C PRO A 2 -14.84 20.79 3.30
N ALA A 3 -14.60 19.48 3.41
CA ALA A 3 -13.29 18.93 3.70
C ALA A 3 -12.26 19.32 2.63
N LYS A 4 -11.01 19.47 3.03
CA LYS A 4 -9.90 19.58 2.07
C LYS A 4 -9.63 18.19 1.48
N LEU A 5 -9.59 18.09 0.15
CA LEU A 5 -9.29 16.84 -0.52
C LEU A 5 -7.83 16.45 -0.31
N LEU A 6 -7.61 15.21 0.12
CA LEU A 6 -6.29 14.59 0.23
C LEU A 6 -5.97 13.81 -1.04
N GLU A 7 -5.48 14.52 -2.04
CA GLU A 7 -5.07 13.92 -3.31
C GLU A 7 -3.67 13.30 -3.20
N GLY A 8 -3.55 12.03 -3.60
CA GLY A 8 -2.26 11.35 -3.58
C GLY A 8 -1.31 11.76 -4.71
N LYS A 9 -1.86 12.31 -5.81
CA LYS A 9 -1.05 12.66 -6.99
C LYS A 9 0.05 13.69 -6.70
N PRO A 10 -0.20 14.82 -6.02
CA PRO A 10 0.85 15.79 -5.71
C PRO A 10 1.98 15.20 -4.87
N ILE A 11 1.65 14.38 -3.88
CA ILE A 11 2.64 13.71 -3.01
C ILE A 11 3.44 12.70 -3.83
N ALA A 12 2.76 11.90 -4.67
CA ALA A 12 3.42 10.94 -5.55
C ALA A 12 4.41 11.61 -6.52
N GLU A 13 4.06 12.78 -7.10
CA GLU A 13 4.98 13.53 -7.98
C GLU A 13 6.22 14.01 -7.25
N ASN A 14 6.08 14.52 -6.02
CA ASN A 14 7.22 14.93 -5.20
C ASN A 14 8.15 13.75 -4.90
N ILE A 15 7.60 12.60 -4.50
CA ILE A 15 8.38 11.38 -4.25
C ILE A 15 9.09 10.92 -5.53
N LYS A 16 8.42 10.89 -6.68
CA LYS A 16 9.02 10.50 -7.96
C LYS A 16 10.17 11.42 -8.36
N THR A 17 10.01 12.72 -8.17
CA THR A 17 11.06 13.70 -8.45
C THR A 17 12.30 13.45 -7.59
N ALA A 18 12.10 13.23 -6.30
CA ALA A 18 13.20 12.91 -5.36
C ALA A 18 13.89 11.59 -5.73
N LEU A 19 13.11 10.53 -6.03
CA LEU A 19 13.65 9.22 -6.44
C LEU A 19 14.46 9.31 -7.73
N SER A 20 13.98 10.05 -8.74
CA SER A 20 14.70 10.21 -10.00
C SER A 20 16.06 10.85 -9.79
N ALA A 21 16.14 11.91 -8.97
CA ALA A 21 17.39 12.57 -8.64
C ALA A 21 18.34 11.64 -7.84
N GLU A 22 17.80 10.89 -6.87
CA GLU A 22 18.57 9.94 -6.06
C GLU A 22 19.14 8.81 -6.92
N ILE A 23 18.35 8.20 -7.80
CA ILE A 23 18.78 7.13 -8.70
C ILE A 23 19.87 7.63 -9.65
N ALA A 24 19.74 8.84 -10.20
CA ALA A 24 20.77 9.44 -11.04
C ALA A 24 22.10 9.59 -10.29
N ALA A 25 22.06 10.07 -9.05
CA ALA A 25 23.26 10.20 -8.20
C ALA A 25 23.89 8.82 -7.87
N LEU A 26 23.07 7.82 -7.54
CA LEU A 26 23.52 6.45 -7.29
C LEU A 26 24.18 5.83 -8.51
N LYS A 27 23.61 6.04 -9.71
CA LYS A 27 24.17 5.58 -10.97
C LYS A 27 25.56 6.19 -11.26
N VAL A 28 25.71 7.49 -11.02
CA VAL A 28 27.01 8.17 -11.18
C VAL A 28 28.04 7.63 -10.20
N ARG A 29 27.66 7.43 -8.93
CA ARG A 29 28.58 7.01 -7.86
C ARG A 29 29.00 5.54 -7.96
N HIS A 30 28.07 4.64 -8.30
CA HIS A 30 28.25 3.19 -8.20
C HIS A 30 28.26 2.47 -9.55
N GLY A 31 27.94 3.15 -10.66
CA GLY A 31 27.80 2.51 -11.98
C GLY A 31 26.64 1.51 -12.07
N LYS A 32 25.74 1.52 -11.09
CA LYS A 32 24.60 0.58 -10.95
C LYS A 32 23.31 1.35 -10.74
N TRP A 33 22.20 0.71 -11.02
CA TRP A 33 20.85 1.25 -10.84
C TRP A 33 19.89 0.18 -10.30
N PRO A 34 18.81 0.56 -9.64
CA PRO A 34 17.85 -0.39 -9.07
C PRO A 34 17.09 -1.15 -10.17
N LYS A 35 16.85 -2.45 -9.93
CA LYS A 35 16.05 -3.33 -10.78
C LYS A 35 14.94 -3.97 -9.97
N LEU A 36 13.69 -3.80 -10.44
CA LEU A 36 12.50 -4.45 -9.90
C LEU A 36 12.08 -5.59 -10.83
N VAL A 37 11.99 -6.80 -10.29
CA VAL A 37 11.48 -7.96 -10.99
C VAL A 37 10.07 -8.27 -10.50
N ALA A 38 9.11 -8.27 -11.41
CA ALA A 38 7.72 -8.63 -11.13
C ALA A 38 7.41 -10.01 -11.70
N ILE A 39 6.92 -10.92 -10.86
CA ILE A 39 6.46 -12.26 -11.26
C ILE A 39 4.95 -12.22 -11.46
N GLN A 40 4.49 -12.61 -12.65
CA GLN A 40 3.08 -12.80 -12.96
C GLN A 40 2.83 -14.27 -13.27
N ILE A 41 1.85 -14.87 -12.60
CA ILE A 41 1.44 -16.27 -12.83
C ILE A 41 0.09 -16.25 -13.49
N GLY A 42 0.03 -16.77 -14.72
CA GLY A 42 -1.16 -16.65 -15.57
C GLY A 42 -1.43 -15.22 -16.06
N GLU A 43 -2.45 -15.05 -16.86
CA GLU A 43 -2.92 -13.75 -17.35
C GLU A 43 -4.15 -13.30 -16.57
N ASN A 44 -4.11 -12.07 -16.04
CA ASN A 44 -5.23 -11.47 -15.31
C ASN A 44 -5.41 -10.00 -15.73
N ALA A 45 -6.58 -9.66 -16.22
CA ALA A 45 -6.90 -8.31 -16.68
C ALA A 45 -6.75 -7.25 -15.57
N SER A 46 -7.01 -7.62 -14.30
CA SER A 46 -6.86 -6.69 -13.18
C SER A 46 -5.40 -6.38 -12.89
N SER A 47 -4.49 -7.36 -12.96
CA SER A 47 -3.07 -7.15 -12.77
C SER A 47 -2.42 -6.38 -13.91
N ALA A 48 -2.93 -6.49 -15.14
CA ALA A 48 -2.40 -5.79 -16.31
C ALA A 48 -2.39 -4.26 -16.15
N VAL A 49 -3.42 -3.70 -15.50
CA VAL A 49 -3.50 -2.25 -15.20
C VAL A 49 -2.41 -1.84 -14.24
N TYR A 50 -2.18 -2.62 -13.16
CA TYR A 50 -1.14 -2.35 -12.17
C TYR A 50 0.26 -2.51 -12.77
N ILE A 51 0.52 -3.56 -13.54
CA ILE A 51 1.79 -3.79 -14.23
C ILE A 51 2.13 -2.62 -15.15
N LYS A 52 1.15 -2.15 -15.96
CA LYS A 52 1.34 -0.98 -16.82
C LYS A 52 1.70 0.28 -16.03
N ALA A 53 1.03 0.52 -14.91
CA ALA A 53 1.32 1.66 -14.04
C ALA A 53 2.70 1.53 -13.39
N GLN A 54 3.06 0.35 -12.87
CA GLN A 54 4.37 0.06 -12.29
C GLN A 54 5.48 0.31 -13.30
N LYS A 55 5.37 -0.27 -14.51
CA LYS A 55 6.36 -0.11 -15.59
C LYS A 55 6.56 1.36 -15.95
N LYS A 56 5.45 2.10 -16.15
CA LYS A 56 5.51 3.53 -16.47
C LYS A 56 6.22 4.35 -15.40
N ILE A 57 5.96 4.08 -14.11
CA ILE A 57 6.61 4.84 -13.02
C ILE A 57 8.07 4.42 -12.89
N ALA A 58 8.39 3.13 -13.00
CA ALA A 58 9.76 2.63 -12.97
C ALA A 58 10.62 3.30 -14.05
N GLU A 59 10.14 3.32 -15.30
CA GLU A 59 10.80 4.02 -16.41
C GLU A 59 11.01 5.52 -16.12
N LEU A 60 9.98 6.18 -15.58
CA LEU A 60 10.04 7.61 -15.27
C LEU A 60 11.10 7.94 -14.22
N VAL A 61 11.27 7.10 -13.21
CA VAL A 61 12.23 7.36 -12.12
C VAL A 61 13.62 6.75 -12.35
N GLY A 62 13.79 5.91 -13.39
CA GLY A 62 15.08 5.29 -13.74
C GLY A 62 15.32 3.92 -13.09
N ILE A 63 14.26 3.22 -12.71
CA ILE A 63 14.29 1.82 -12.25
C ILE A 63 14.14 0.89 -13.45
N GLU A 64 15.02 -0.10 -13.58
CA GLU A 64 14.83 -1.19 -14.55
C GLU A 64 13.67 -2.07 -14.07
N TYR A 65 12.69 -2.28 -14.96
CA TYR A 65 11.52 -3.11 -14.66
C TYR A 65 11.50 -4.35 -15.55
N GLU A 66 11.58 -5.52 -14.94
CA GLU A 66 11.46 -6.80 -15.61
C GLU A 66 10.16 -7.49 -15.21
N LEU A 67 9.42 -8.02 -16.20
CA LEU A 67 8.24 -8.85 -15.98
C LEU A 67 8.52 -10.28 -16.39
N ILE A 68 8.48 -11.20 -15.43
CA ILE A 68 8.53 -12.64 -15.68
C ILE A 68 7.10 -13.16 -15.69
N VAL A 69 6.66 -13.65 -16.86
CA VAL A 69 5.34 -14.26 -17.01
C VAL A 69 5.49 -15.78 -16.93
N ILE A 70 4.84 -16.38 -15.96
CA ILE A 70 4.82 -17.84 -15.74
C ILE A 70 3.43 -18.35 -16.18
N PRO A 71 3.34 -19.43 -16.97
CA PRO A 71 2.06 -20.01 -17.37
C PRO A 71 1.17 -20.37 -16.17
N GLU A 72 -0.15 -20.21 -16.29
CA GLU A 72 -1.12 -20.41 -15.21
C GLU A 72 -1.07 -21.82 -14.61
N MET A 73 -0.82 -22.84 -15.46
CA MET A 73 -0.78 -24.26 -15.04
C MET A 73 0.58 -24.71 -14.50
N THR A 74 1.54 -23.78 -14.32
CA THR A 74 2.87 -24.11 -13.79
C THR A 74 2.75 -24.59 -12.34
N PRO A 75 3.34 -25.75 -12.00
CA PRO A 75 3.37 -26.23 -10.62
C PRO A 75 4.01 -25.22 -9.67
N GLN A 76 3.47 -25.12 -8.47
CA GLN A 76 4.00 -24.18 -7.46
C GLN A 76 5.52 -24.37 -7.23
N SER A 77 6.02 -25.60 -7.23
CA SER A 77 7.44 -25.89 -7.05
C SER A 77 8.35 -25.24 -8.11
N GLU A 78 7.87 -25.07 -9.33
CA GLU A 78 8.62 -24.37 -10.38
C GLU A 78 8.61 -22.85 -10.14
N VAL A 79 7.49 -22.28 -9.70
CA VAL A 79 7.42 -20.87 -9.28
C VAL A 79 8.38 -20.62 -8.10
N GLU A 80 8.42 -21.54 -7.13
CA GLU A 80 9.36 -21.50 -6.00
C GLU A 80 10.81 -21.47 -6.47
N ASN A 81 11.16 -22.30 -7.48
CA ASN A 81 12.51 -22.30 -8.06
C ASN A 81 12.87 -20.97 -8.73
N VAL A 82 11.92 -20.30 -9.40
CA VAL A 82 12.13 -18.95 -9.94
C VAL A 82 12.47 -17.96 -8.83
N ILE A 83 11.72 -17.99 -7.72
CA ILE A 83 11.98 -17.11 -6.56
C ILE A 83 13.35 -17.40 -5.95
N VAL A 84 13.73 -18.67 -5.79
CA VAL A 84 15.05 -19.07 -5.27
C VAL A 84 16.17 -18.55 -6.19
N GLY A 85 15.98 -18.62 -7.51
CA GLY A 85 16.90 -18.06 -8.50
C GLY A 85 17.05 -16.54 -8.34
N LEU A 86 15.92 -15.81 -8.26
CA LEU A 86 15.90 -14.36 -8.08
C LEU A 86 16.50 -13.92 -6.74
N ASN A 87 16.34 -14.69 -5.68
CA ASN A 87 17.00 -14.42 -4.40
C ASN A 87 18.53 -14.43 -4.51
N LYS A 88 19.09 -15.26 -5.36
CA LYS A 88 20.56 -15.39 -5.61
C LYS A 88 21.06 -14.39 -6.66
N ASP A 89 20.19 -13.87 -7.51
CA ASP A 89 20.58 -12.95 -8.58
C ASP A 89 20.96 -11.58 -8.01
N ALA A 90 22.25 -11.25 -8.04
CA ALA A 90 22.77 -9.96 -7.55
C ALA A 90 22.30 -8.77 -8.39
N SER A 91 21.84 -8.97 -9.62
CA SER A 91 21.34 -7.90 -10.49
C SER A 91 19.94 -7.43 -10.09
N SER A 92 19.10 -8.30 -9.50
CA SER A 92 17.77 -7.95 -9.03
C SER A 92 17.84 -7.24 -7.66
N SER A 93 17.34 -6.02 -7.59
CA SER A 93 17.28 -5.25 -6.34
C SER A 93 16.07 -5.65 -5.50
N ALA A 94 14.94 -5.86 -6.15
CA ALA A 94 13.67 -6.17 -5.52
C ALA A 94 12.85 -7.13 -6.38
N VAL A 95 11.97 -7.89 -5.72
CA VAL A 95 11.05 -8.87 -6.32
C VAL A 95 9.66 -8.64 -5.78
N ILE A 96 8.65 -8.74 -6.65
CA ILE A 96 7.23 -8.73 -6.27
C ILE A 96 6.48 -9.86 -7.00
N ILE A 97 5.36 -10.28 -6.44
CA ILE A 97 4.43 -11.22 -7.08
C ILE A 97 3.13 -10.50 -7.38
N GLN A 98 2.72 -10.48 -8.65
CA GLN A 98 1.45 -9.87 -9.05
C GLN A 98 0.27 -10.68 -8.52
N MET A 99 -0.66 -10.01 -7.87
CA MET A 99 -1.86 -10.63 -7.33
C MET A 99 -3.07 -10.33 -8.23
N PRO A 100 -4.07 -11.22 -8.26
CA PRO A 100 -4.13 -12.52 -7.58
C PRO A 100 -3.32 -13.59 -8.31
N VAL A 101 -2.85 -14.60 -7.56
CA VAL A 101 -2.29 -15.82 -8.13
C VAL A 101 -3.39 -16.82 -8.49
N PRO A 102 -3.15 -17.79 -9.40
CA PRO A 102 -4.10 -18.85 -9.74
C PRO A 102 -4.53 -19.68 -8.52
N LYS A 103 -5.73 -20.28 -8.60
CA LYS A 103 -6.21 -21.21 -7.58
C LYS A 103 -5.26 -22.39 -7.43
N GLY A 104 -4.96 -22.76 -6.18
CA GLY A 104 -4.03 -23.88 -5.87
C GLY A 104 -2.59 -23.42 -5.63
N ILE A 105 -2.27 -22.17 -5.90
CA ILE A 105 -0.97 -21.57 -5.53
C ILE A 105 -1.09 -20.92 -4.15
N ASP A 106 -0.21 -21.28 -3.23
CA ASP A 106 -0.12 -20.66 -1.90
C ASP A 106 0.69 -19.36 -1.98
N SER A 107 -0.02 -18.25 -2.15
CA SER A 107 0.61 -16.92 -2.24
C SER A 107 1.37 -16.55 -0.98
N LYS A 108 0.93 -16.96 0.21
CA LYS A 108 1.62 -16.65 1.48
C LYS A 108 2.97 -17.34 1.55
N LYS A 109 3.03 -18.60 1.13
CA LYS A 109 4.29 -19.32 1.02
C LYS A 109 5.24 -18.62 0.05
N LEU A 110 4.76 -18.27 -1.16
CA LEU A 110 5.59 -17.60 -2.15
C LEU A 110 6.13 -16.24 -1.65
N LEU A 111 5.29 -15.43 -1.04
CA LEU A 111 5.70 -14.13 -0.46
C LEU A 111 6.75 -14.30 0.64
N SER A 112 6.63 -15.33 1.48
CA SER A 112 7.61 -15.63 2.53
C SER A 112 8.92 -16.21 2.00
N MET A 113 8.97 -16.67 0.76
CA MET A 113 10.19 -17.18 0.10
C MET A 113 11.02 -16.08 -0.56
N ILE A 114 10.44 -14.93 -0.86
CA ILE A 114 11.22 -13.77 -1.32
C ILE A 114 12.15 -13.34 -0.19
N SER A 115 13.44 -13.19 -0.46
CA SER A 115 14.39 -12.69 0.56
C SER A 115 13.89 -11.36 1.16
N PRO A 116 13.91 -11.16 2.49
CA PRO A 116 13.50 -9.90 3.11
C PRO A 116 14.17 -8.66 2.50
N GLY A 117 15.47 -8.80 2.13
CA GLY A 117 16.24 -7.76 1.43
C GLY A 117 15.92 -7.60 -0.05
N LYS A 118 14.88 -8.28 -0.57
CA LYS A 118 14.34 -8.11 -1.94
C LYS A 118 12.83 -7.92 -1.95
N ASP A 119 12.15 -8.02 -0.82
CA ASP A 119 10.72 -7.80 -0.68
C ASP A 119 10.40 -6.30 -0.73
N ALA A 120 10.03 -5.78 -1.91
CA ALA A 120 9.66 -4.37 -2.07
C ALA A 120 8.22 -4.08 -1.64
N GLU A 121 7.36 -5.10 -1.53
CA GLU A 121 5.99 -4.92 -1.05
C GLU A 121 5.89 -4.85 0.48
N GLY A 122 6.95 -5.25 1.21
CA GLY A 122 6.98 -5.25 2.67
C GLY A 122 6.11 -6.34 3.30
N MET A 123 5.87 -7.42 2.56
CA MET A 123 4.95 -8.50 2.96
C MET A 123 5.65 -9.69 3.61
N HIS A 124 6.98 -9.76 3.52
CA HIS A 124 7.73 -10.83 4.18
C HIS A 124 7.56 -10.74 5.71
N PRO A 125 7.39 -11.88 6.42
CA PRO A 125 7.19 -11.90 7.88
C PRO A 125 8.26 -11.13 8.67
N GLU A 126 9.52 -11.16 8.23
CA GLU A 126 10.60 -10.37 8.86
C GLU A 126 10.35 -8.86 8.73
N ASN A 127 9.95 -8.37 7.54
CA ASN A 127 9.65 -6.96 7.33
C ASN A 127 8.42 -6.52 8.13
N LEU A 128 7.38 -7.36 8.20
CA LEU A 128 6.23 -7.13 9.08
C LEU A 128 6.63 -7.12 10.56
N GLY A 129 7.55 -7.98 10.98
CA GLY A 129 8.14 -7.97 12.33
C GLY A 129 8.87 -6.67 12.65
N LYS A 130 9.57 -6.09 11.67
CA LYS A 130 10.21 -4.76 11.81
C LYS A 130 9.16 -3.64 11.97
N VAL A 131 8.01 -3.74 11.30
CA VAL A 131 6.89 -2.80 11.53
C VAL A 131 6.38 -2.89 12.96
N LEU A 132 6.21 -4.11 13.48
CA LEU A 132 5.79 -4.33 14.88
C LEU A 132 6.77 -3.69 15.88
N SER A 133 8.09 -3.83 15.64
CA SER A 133 9.12 -3.25 16.51
C SER A 133 9.35 -1.76 16.33
N GLY A 134 8.73 -1.13 15.32
CA GLY A 134 8.91 0.28 14.99
C GLY A 134 10.22 0.62 14.25
N HIS A 135 11.02 -0.39 13.87
CA HIS A 135 12.31 -0.24 13.20
C HIS A 135 12.24 -0.76 11.75
N TYR A 136 11.55 -0.04 10.88
CA TYR A 136 11.34 -0.45 9.49
C TYR A 136 11.69 0.65 8.49
N ASN A 137 12.35 0.26 7.40
CA ASN A 137 12.51 1.08 6.19
C ASN A 137 11.53 0.61 5.11
N ILE A 138 11.18 -0.67 5.13
CA ILE A 138 10.26 -1.32 4.20
C ILE A 138 9.04 -1.80 4.97
N ALA A 139 7.86 -1.47 4.46
CA ALA A 139 6.59 -1.93 5.00
C ALA A 139 5.53 -1.99 3.88
N PRO A 140 4.35 -2.59 4.11
CA PRO A 140 3.33 -2.70 3.08
C PRO A 140 3.01 -1.37 2.42
N CYS A 141 3.13 -1.35 1.08
CA CYS A 141 3.10 -0.12 0.28
C CYS A 141 1.86 0.73 0.52
N THR A 142 0.68 0.10 0.66
CA THR A 142 -0.57 0.83 0.92
C THR A 142 -0.58 1.45 2.31
N ALA A 143 -0.08 0.74 3.33
CA ALA A 143 0.01 1.29 4.68
C ALA A 143 0.97 2.48 4.74
N MET A 144 2.12 2.39 4.07
CA MET A 144 3.05 3.52 3.93
C MET A 144 2.42 4.69 3.18
N ALA A 145 1.68 4.44 2.09
CA ALA A 145 0.98 5.48 1.33
C ALA A 145 -0.04 6.24 2.19
N ILE A 146 -0.74 5.53 3.08
CA ILE A 146 -1.67 6.14 4.04
C ILE A 146 -0.91 7.03 5.03
N MET A 147 0.22 6.59 5.54
CA MET A 147 1.05 7.41 6.43
C MET A 147 1.56 8.68 5.76
N GLU A 148 1.98 8.63 4.48
CA GLU A 148 2.35 9.81 3.69
C GLU A 148 1.19 10.82 3.58
N LEU A 149 -0.03 10.32 3.33
CA LEU A 149 -1.23 11.17 3.29
C LEU A 149 -1.49 11.83 4.65
N LEU A 150 -1.40 11.09 5.73
CA LEU A 150 -1.57 11.62 7.09
C LEU A 150 -0.50 12.68 7.41
N GLU A 151 0.76 12.40 7.11
CA GLU A 151 1.88 13.34 7.31
C GLU A 151 1.68 14.64 6.51
N SER A 152 1.13 14.57 5.30
CA SER A 152 0.85 15.74 4.46
C SER A 152 -0.20 16.69 5.05
N THR A 153 -1.02 16.22 5.98
CA THR A 153 -1.99 17.08 6.70
C THR A 153 -1.35 17.91 7.82
N GLY A 154 -0.14 17.55 8.24
CA GLY A 154 0.52 18.14 9.42
C GLY A 154 -0.07 17.68 10.75
N VAL A 155 -0.92 16.64 10.75
CA VAL A 155 -1.54 16.14 11.98
C VAL A 155 -0.49 15.56 12.92
N ASN A 156 -0.53 15.97 14.19
CA ASN A 156 0.18 15.27 15.24
C ASN A 156 -0.68 14.08 15.71
N LEU A 157 -0.21 12.86 15.48
CA LEU A 157 -0.93 11.63 15.83
C LEU A 157 -0.85 11.28 17.32
N TYR A 158 0.02 11.93 18.09
CA TYR A 158 0.20 11.67 19.52
C TYR A 158 -1.10 11.82 20.30
N GLY A 159 -1.60 10.74 20.88
CA GLY A 159 -2.84 10.68 21.67
C GLY A 159 -4.13 10.76 20.85
N LYS A 160 -4.06 10.76 19.51
CA LYS A 160 -5.26 10.80 18.65
C LYS A 160 -6.01 9.48 18.63
N GLU A 161 -7.34 9.55 18.63
CA GLU A 161 -8.22 8.40 18.39
C GLU A 161 -8.20 8.04 16.90
N ALA A 162 -7.46 6.99 16.56
CA ALA A 162 -7.39 6.43 15.22
C ALA A 162 -8.24 5.17 15.10
N VAL A 163 -9.14 5.12 14.13
CA VAL A 163 -9.98 3.94 13.85
C VAL A 163 -9.66 3.42 12.45
N VAL A 164 -9.23 2.17 12.40
CA VAL A 164 -8.93 1.43 11.17
C VAL A 164 -10.06 0.42 10.93
N VAL A 165 -10.85 0.64 9.90
CA VAL A 165 -11.90 -0.29 9.47
C VAL A 165 -11.32 -1.19 8.38
N GLY A 166 -11.03 -2.43 8.74
CA GLY A 166 -10.32 -3.42 7.94
C GLY A 166 -9.10 -3.97 8.69
N HIS A 167 -8.86 -5.30 8.61
CA HIS A 167 -7.79 -5.96 9.36
C HIS A 167 -6.91 -6.85 8.47
N SER A 168 -6.81 -6.50 7.17
CA SER A 168 -5.98 -7.25 6.23
C SER A 168 -4.50 -7.18 6.59
N GLU A 169 -3.75 -8.19 6.16
CA GLU A 169 -2.29 -8.24 6.34
C GLU A 169 -1.56 -7.21 5.48
N ILE A 170 -2.23 -6.72 4.42
CA ILE A 170 -1.67 -5.77 3.46
C ILE A 170 -1.85 -4.32 3.93
N VAL A 171 -2.94 -4.01 4.64
CA VAL A 171 -3.28 -2.62 5.02
C VAL A 171 -3.55 -2.50 6.51
N GLY A 172 -4.65 -3.09 7.01
CA GLY A 172 -5.18 -2.74 8.32
C GLY A 172 -4.26 -3.10 9.49
N LYS A 173 -3.72 -4.33 9.51
CA LYS A 173 -2.80 -4.78 10.57
C LYS A 173 -1.49 -3.96 10.59
N PRO A 174 -0.73 -3.84 9.48
CA PRO A 174 0.49 -3.06 9.49
C PRO A 174 0.25 -1.58 9.77
N LEU A 175 -0.81 -0.99 9.23
CA LEU A 175 -1.16 0.41 9.50
C LEU A 175 -1.47 0.66 10.98
N ALA A 176 -2.21 -0.26 11.64
CA ALA A 176 -2.50 -0.14 13.06
C ALA A 176 -1.21 -0.09 13.90
N LEU A 177 -0.22 -0.92 13.55
CA LEU A 177 1.09 -0.90 14.21
C LEU A 177 1.85 0.40 13.93
N MET A 178 1.81 0.92 12.70
CA MET A 178 2.44 2.21 12.35
C MET A 178 1.82 3.37 13.14
N LEU A 179 0.49 3.38 13.31
CA LEU A 179 -0.21 4.38 14.10
C LEU A 179 0.13 4.27 15.59
N LEU A 180 0.22 3.06 16.14
CA LEU A 180 0.69 2.81 17.52
C LEU A 180 2.12 3.32 17.72
N ASN A 181 3.01 3.11 16.76
CA ASN A 181 4.38 3.62 16.81
C ASN A 181 4.47 5.17 16.78
N LYS A 182 3.39 5.84 16.33
CA LYS A 182 3.22 7.31 16.41
C LYS A 182 2.42 7.73 17.64
N PHE A 183 2.22 6.85 18.60
CA PHE A 183 1.48 7.07 19.84
C PHE A 183 -0.01 7.43 19.65
N ALA A 184 -0.64 7.00 18.55
CA ALA A 184 -2.08 7.10 18.40
C ALA A 184 -2.78 5.99 19.20
N THR A 185 -3.92 6.31 19.80
CA THR A 185 -4.84 5.30 20.37
C THR A 185 -5.57 4.62 19.22
N THR A 186 -5.20 3.39 18.90
CA THR A 186 -5.65 2.75 17.67
C THR A 186 -6.67 1.65 17.93
N THR A 187 -7.83 1.76 17.31
CA THR A 187 -8.88 0.73 17.28
C THR A 187 -8.97 0.10 15.90
N VAL A 188 -8.97 -1.24 15.83
CA VAL A 188 -9.17 -1.98 14.58
C VAL A 188 -10.55 -2.60 14.57
N CYS A 189 -11.37 -2.25 13.58
CA CYS A 189 -12.69 -2.82 13.31
C CYS A 189 -12.63 -3.80 12.14
N HIS A 190 -13.42 -4.85 12.22
CA HIS A 190 -13.51 -5.89 11.19
C HIS A 190 -14.97 -6.37 11.02
N ILE A 191 -15.18 -7.39 10.19
CA ILE A 191 -16.52 -7.86 9.85
C ILE A 191 -17.39 -8.14 11.10
N ALA A 192 -16.84 -8.81 12.12
CA ALA A 192 -17.59 -9.11 13.35
C ALA A 192 -17.96 -7.85 14.16
N THR A 193 -17.18 -6.75 14.06
CA THR A 193 -17.57 -5.46 14.64
C THR A 193 -18.83 -4.91 13.97
N GLY A 194 -18.91 -5.06 12.62
CA GLY A 194 -20.10 -4.66 11.84
C GLY A 194 -21.31 -5.53 12.14
N GLU A 195 -21.14 -6.85 12.19
CA GLU A 195 -22.20 -7.82 12.48
C GLU A 195 -22.83 -7.61 13.88
N ARG A 196 -22.06 -7.17 14.85
CA ARG A 196 -22.54 -6.80 16.19
C ARG A 196 -23.18 -5.40 16.25
N GLY A 197 -23.23 -4.68 15.14
CA GLY A 197 -23.79 -3.32 15.10
C GLY A 197 -22.91 -2.25 15.78
N ALA A 198 -21.68 -2.57 16.19
CA ALA A 198 -20.82 -1.65 16.95
C ALA A 198 -19.98 -0.70 16.06
N LEU A 199 -19.94 -0.92 14.75
CA LEU A 199 -19.13 -0.11 13.84
C LEU A 199 -19.43 1.40 13.90
N PRO A 200 -20.70 1.86 13.95
CA PRO A 200 -21.00 3.28 14.03
C PRO A 200 -20.42 3.96 15.27
N GLU A 201 -20.41 3.28 16.42
CA GLU A 201 -19.86 3.81 17.67
C GLU A 201 -18.36 4.06 17.56
N HIS A 202 -17.62 3.09 16.98
CA HIS A 202 -16.20 3.24 16.77
C HIS A 202 -15.89 4.37 15.78
N VAL A 203 -16.62 4.46 14.66
CA VAL A 203 -16.42 5.50 13.63
C VAL A 203 -16.66 6.89 14.20
N LYS A 204 -17.72 7.08 15.00
CA LYS A 204 -18.10 8.38 15.58
C LYS A 204 -17.03 9.00 16.48
N ARG A 205 -16.17 8.21 17.10
CA ARG A 205 -15.10 8.73 17.97
C ARG A 205 -13.79 9.02 17.22
N ALA A 206 -13.65 8.55 15.98
CA ALA A 206 -12.41 8.65 15.22
C ALA A 206 -12.03 10.11 14.90
N GLU A 207 -10.86 10.56 15.35
CA GLU A 207 -10.21 11.78 14.88
C GLU A 207 -9.48 11.52 13.56
N VAL A 208 -8.98 10.28 13.40
CA VAL A 208 -8.39 9.76 12.16
C VAL A 208 -9.10 8.46 11.81
N LEU A 209 -9.82 8.47 10.69
CA LEU A 209 -10.59 7.32 10.21
C LEU A 209 -9.95 6.77 8.94
N ILE A 210 -9.57 5.51 8.97
CA ILE A 210 -9.07 4.81 7.79
C ILE A 210 -10.02 3.66 7.45
N VAL A 211 -10.46 3.57 6.20
CA VAL A 211 -11.42 2.53 5.75
C VAL A 211 -10.81 1.75 4.59
N ALA A 212 -10.64 0.44 4.77
CA ALA A 212 -9.95 -0.45 3.83
C ALA A 212 -10.58 -1.86 3.85
N VAL A 213 -11.82 -1.99 3.42
CA VAL A 213 -12.58 -3.26 3.43
C VAL A 213 -13.03 -3.73 2.04
N GLY A 214 -12.99 -2.84 1.03
CA GLY A 214 -13.42 -3.15 -0.33
C GLY A 214 -14.94 -3.38 -0.45
N LYS A 215 -15.74 -2.62 0.31
CA LYS A 215 -17.20 -2.66 0.27
C LYS A 215 -17.76 -1.24 0.23
N ALA A 216 -18.36 -0.89 -0.91
CA ALA A 216 -18.89 0.44 -1.17
C ALA A 216 -19.86 0.91 -0.05
N GLY A 217 -19.63 2.11 0.50
CA GLY A 217 -20.49 2.78 1.45
C GLY A 217 -20.72 2.01 2.75
N VAL A 218 -19.79 1.14 3.15
CA VAL A 218 -19.89 0.40 4.43
C VAL A 218 -19.83 1.35 5.62
N VAL A 219 -19.10 2.46 5.51
CA VAL A 219 -19.10 3.53 6.49
C VAL A 219 -20.05 4.63 6.01
N LYS A 220 -21.08 4.90 6.81
CA LYS A 220 -22.03 5.97 6.52
C LYS A 220 -21.39 7.32 6.83
N GLY A 221 -21.60 8.28 5.94
CA GLY A 221 -21.04 9.62 6.11
C GLY A 221 -21.54 10.32 7.38
N GLU A 222 -22.77 10.06 7.82
CA GLU A 222 -23.35 10.57 9.06
C GLU A 222 -22.60 10.10 10.33
N TRP A 223 -21.91 8.95 10.27
CA TRP A 223 -21.11 8.43 11.40
C TRP A 223 -19.77 9.14 11.55
N VAL A 224 -19.29 9.79 10.50
CA VAL A 224 -18.01 10.50 10.53
C VAL A 224 -18.07 11.62 11.57
N ARG A 225 -17.07 11.69 12.44
CA ARG A 225 -16.89 12.77 13.41
C ARG A 225 -16.61 14.08 12.69
N ASP A 226 -17.21 15.19 13.17
CA ASP A 226 -16.91 16.52 12.65
C ASP A 226 -15.43 16.86 12.87
N GLY A 227 -14.77 17.32 11.81
CA GLY A 227 -13.34 17.62 11.81
C GLY A 227 -12.40 16.43 11.69
N ALA A 228 -12.90 15.22 11.53
CA ALA A 228 -12.05 14.02 11.34
C ALA A 228 -11.22 14.09 10.05
N ILE A 229 -10.06 13.42 10.05
CA ILE A 229 -9.30 13.11 8.84
C ILE A 229 -9.76 11.74 8.35
N VAL A 230 -10.24 11.66 7.12
CA VAL A 230 -10.79 10.42 6.53
C VAL A 230 -9.91 9.94 5.38
N ILE A 231 -9.35 8.75 5.52
CA ILE A 231 -8.60 8.06 4.46
C ILE A 231 -9.42 6.87 3.98
N ASP A 232 -10.05 7.02 2.83
CA ASP A 232 -10.77 5.95 2.15
C ASP A 232 -9.83 5.23 1.18
N VAL A 233 -9.58 3.96 1.42
CA VAL A 233 -8.69 3.09 0.62
C VAL A 233 -9.49 2.24 -0.36
N GLY A 234 -10.81 2.15 -0.16
CA GLY A 234 -11.70 1.32 -0.95
C GLY A 234 -11.69 1.69 -2.43
N ILE A 235 -11.73 0.69 -3.29
CA ILE A 235 -11.93 0.85 -4.74
C ILE A 235 -13.03 -0.12 -5.15
N ASN A 236 -14.23 0.40 -5.35
CA ASN A 236 -15.40 -0.41 -5.68
C ASN A 236 -16.00 0.08 -7.00
N LYS A 237 -16.32 -0.85 -7.91
CA LYS A 237 -17.07 -0.53 -9.12
C LYS A 237 -18.56 -0.68 -8.86
N VAL A 238 -19.31 0.44 -8.89
CA VAL A 238 -20.76 0.47 -8.76
C VAL A 238 -21.34 1.05 -10.05
N GLY A 239 -21.91 0.20 -10.87
CA GLY A 239 -22.27 0.56 -12.25
C GLY A 239 -21.03 0.97 -13.05
N GLU A 240 -21.04 2.19 -13.58
CA GLU A 240 -19.90 2.76 -14.32
C GLU A 240 -18.97 3.61 -13.46
N LYS A 241 -19.33 3.83 -12.18
CA LYS A 241 -18.56 4.68 -11.27
C LYS A 241 -17.63 3.85 -10.39
N ILE A 242 -16.49 4.45 -10.08
CA ILE A 242 -15.59 3.96 -9.01
C ILE A 242 -15.88 4.77 -7.76
N VAL A 243 -16.15 4.09 -6.65
CA VAL A 243 -16.47 4.68 -5.35
C VAL A 243 -15.65 4.04 -4.25
N GLY A 244 -15.51 4.74 -3.13
CA GLY A 244 -14.83 4.25 -1.94
C GLY A 244 -15.72 3.40 -1.02
N ASP A 245 -15.16 3.09 0.12
CA ASP A 245 -15.84 2.37 1.21
C ASP A 245 -16.67 3.32 2.10
N VAL A 246 -16.47 4.64 1.99
CA VAL A 246 -17.15 5.70 2.75
C VAL A 246 -18.22 6.38 1.87
N GLU A 247 -19.37 6.72 2.44
CA GLU A 247 -20.34 7.62 1.78
C GLU A 247 -19.77 9.04 1.68
N PHE A 248 -19.12 9.33 0.56
CA PHE A 248 -18.28 10.51 0.34
C PHE A 248 -19.04 11.82 0.51
N ASP A 249 -20.19 12.01 -0.16
CA ASP A 249 -20.92 13.29 -0.24
C ASP A 249 -21.37 13.83 1.12
N ILE A 250 -21.61 12.93 2.09
CA ILE A 250 -21.99 13.30 3.45
C ILE A 250 -20.73 13.45 4.31
N ALA A 251 -19.76 12.53 4.18
CA ALA A 251 -18.52 12.58 4.93
C ALA A 251 -17.69 13.85 4.65
N GLU A 252 -17.65 14.30 3.38
CA GLU A 252 -16.96 15.52 2.96
C GLU A 252 -17.46 16.77 3.70
N LYS A 253 -18.75 16.84 4.04
CA LYS A 253 -19.33 17.98 4.76
C LYS A 253 -18.93 18.04 6.24
N LYS A 254 -18.42 16.93 6.79
CA LYS A 254 -18.10 16.76 8.20
C LYS A 254 -16.60 16.70 8.47
N ALA A 255 -15.86 16.04 7.60
CA ALA A 255 -14.43 15.86 7.74
C ALA A 255 -13.65 17.18 7.57
N SER A 256 -12.45 17.25 8.17
CA SER A 256 -11.48 18.31 7.85
C SER A 256 -10.69 18.00 6.59
N TYR A 257 -10.37 16.71 6.41
CA TYR A 257 -9.70 16.16 5.23
C TYR A 257 -10.36 14.85 4.82
N ILE A 258 -10.45 14.59 3.52
CA ILE A 258 -10.94 13.33 2.97
C ILE A 258 -10.22 12.97 1.68
N THR A 259 -9.86 11.69 1.49
CA THR A 259 -9.31 11.22 0.22
C THR A 259 -10.41 11.04 -0.83
N PRO A 260 -10.24 11.54 -2.06
CA PRO A 260 -11.13 11.19 -3.16
C PRO A 260 -10.87 9.75 -3.63
N VAL A 261 -11.94 9.08 -4.11
CA VAL A 261 -11.82 7.77 -4.76
C VAL A 261 -12.49 7.84 -6.14
N PRO A 262 -11.71 7.72 -7.24
CA PRO A 262 -10.26 7.51 -7.31
C PRO A 262 -9.45 8.81 -7.05
N GLY A 263 -8.14 8.67 -6.78
CA GLY A 263 -7.20 9.80 -6.72
C GLY A 263 -6.52 10.03 -5.36
N GLY A 264 -6.99 9.38 -4.30
CA GLY A 264 -6.38 9.42 -2.97
C GLY A 264 -5.18 8.47 -2.84
N VAL A 265 -5.37 7.32 -2.23
CA VAL A 265 -4.28 6.37 -1.89
C VAL A 265 -3.62 5.72 -3.11
N GLY A 266 -4.41 5.37 -4.14
CA GLY A 266 -3.93 4.57 -5.29
C GLY A 266 -2.67 5.11 -5.99
N PRO A 267 -2.57 6.40 -6.34
CA PRO A 267 -1.38 6.97 -6.98
C PRO A 267 -0.10 6.81 -6.15
N LEU A 268 -0.22 6.80 -4.82
CA LEU A 268 0.90 6.66 -3.90
C LEU A 268 1.40 5.23 -3.77
N THR A 269 0.53 4.23 -3.75
CA THR A 269 0.91 2.83 -3.52
C THR A 269 1.99 2.36 -4.49
N THR A 270 1.83 2.63 -5.79
CA THR A 270 2.82 2.24 -6.80
C THR A 270 4.11 3.09 -6.68
N THR A 271 4.00 4.35 -6.29
CA THR A 271 5.17 5.21 -6.06
C THR A 271 5.97 4.74 -4.85
N ILE A 272 5.31 4.33 -3.78
CA ILE A 272 5.96 3.73 -2.61
C ILE A 272 6.67 2.42 -2.97
N LEU A 273 6.08 1.58 -3.82
CA LEU A 273 6.75 0.39 -4.32
C LEU A 273 8.10 0.72 -4.99
N MET A 274 8.14 1.79 -5.80
CA MET A 274 9.40 2.25 -6.41
C MET A 274 10.39 2.75 -5.34
N ARG A 275 9.93 3.48 -4.34
CA ARG A 275 10.77 3.91 -3.20
C ARG A 275 11.34 2.70 -2.45
N ASN A 276 10.52 1.72 -2.11
CA ASN A 276 10.97 0.50 -1.47
C ASN A 276 12.02 -0.25 -2.32
N THR A 277 11.85 -0.27 -3.65
CA THR A 277 12.85 -0.86 -4.56
C THR A 277 14.20 -0.15 -4.46
N VAL A 278 14.21 1.17 -4.37
CA VAL A 278 15.44 1.97 -4.19
C VAL A 278 16.07 1.71 -2.82
N GLU A 279 15.27 1.63 -1.75
CA GLU A 279 15.78 1.30 -0.42
C GLU A 279 16.42 -0.11 -0.38
N GLN A 280 15.80 -1.11 -1.03
CA GLN A 280 16.39 -2.44 -1.15
C GLN A 280 17.69 -2.43 -1.97
N PHE A 281 17.78 -1.59 -2.98
CA PHE A 281 19.01 -1.42 -3.76
C PHE A 281 20.13 -0.79 -2.91
N LYS A 282 19.82 0.30 -2.19
CA LYS A 282 20.79 1.01 -1.32
C LYS A 282 21.36 0.11 -0.22
N ALA A 283 20.54 -0.77 0.34
CA ALA A 283 20.97 -1.70 1.38
C ALA A 283 22.02 -2.74 0.89
N LYS A 284 22.27 -2.81 -0.43
CA LYS A 284 23.23 -3.74 -1.06
C LYS A 284 24.48 -3.04 -1.62
N LEU A 285 24.56 -1.72 -1.50
CA LEU A 285 25.73 -0.92 -1.92
C LEU A 285 26.77 -0.84 -0.81
#